data_512351286f2900230e127b05479884d3
#
_entry.id   512351286f2900230e127b05479884d3
#
_cell.length_a   1.000
_cell.length_b   1.000
_cell.length_c   1.000
_cell.angle_alpha   90.00
_cell.angle_beta   90.00
_cell.angle_gamma   90.00
#
_symmetry.space_group_name_H-M   'P 1'
#
loop_
_entity.id
_entity.type
_entity.pdbx_description
1 polymer ?
#
loop_
_entity_poly.entity_id
_entity_poly.type
_entity_poly.pdbx_seq_one_letter_code
_entity_poly.pdbx_strand_id
1 'polypeptide(L)'
;MKVFYIIPVFVLLGVLFHVAGAQVYIPDSEYAGYFDHDGMYAVYGSVKNTDNQTVLAKVQVTVNNGDSTFSESRILPVIYPSKDMPFKFIFPQITSGDPVLQKPLVSFFSTNSNPLNIEVNYDKTLMKYPDGHLTGFITNTGNYTVSNIDVYALVHSKNNQYLDEVENTWTIPKIDPGNKAEFVMYPDQTIAKQVAYYSCFIPGTDSSIEMSTQWKDKTFYFSVLSIVYFTNQNFDENSNSISFDASNPWQMPYYANFMFPSESSNGAFQVLVDGNQINPLISKDNDTQNWHVAFNIGYGQHKVMIAGFDPSYVPNTDEYFYLDEKSALVSWAGFSTFTISDSKLLDVLGIHGSYVPPWVKNTVSYMIYNNVPADDIVNEIKYLKQSGIVK
;
A
#
# COMPACT_ATOMS: atom_id res chain seq x y z
N MET A 1 42.96 -11.28 72.20
CA MET A 1 41.61 -11.03 71.69
C MET A 1 41.74 -10.54 70.26
N LYS A 2 41.61 -11.44 69.28
CA LYS A 2 41.72 -11.10 67.84
C LYS A 2 40.32 -10.87 67.29
N VAL A 3 40.01 -9.64 66.81
CA VAL A 3 38.75 -9.26 66.22
C VAL A 3 38.84 -9.56 64.71
N PHE A 4 38.03 -10.49 64.23
CA PHE A 4 37.87 -10.75 62.81
C PHE A 4 36.78 -9.81 62.22
N TYR A 5 37.20 -8.95 61.30
CA TYR A 5 36.27 -8.18 60.48
C TYR A 5 35.81 -9.06 59.31
N ILE A 6 34.48 -9.39 59.26
CA ILE A 6 33.86 -10.00 58.14
C ILE A 6 33.35 -8.87 57.23
N ILE A 7 33.96 -8.71 56.06
CA ILE A 7 33.46 -7.81 55.01
C ILE A 7 32.44 -8.58 54.18
N PRO A 8 31.14 -8.14 54.12
CA PRO A 8 30.18 -8.76 53.20
C PRO A 8 30.51 -8.32 51.77
N VAL A 9 30.92 -9.26 50.93
CA VAL A 9 31.01 -9.06 49.48
C VAL A 9 29.59 -9.10 48.92
N PHE A 10 29.03 -7.94 48.62
CA PHE A 10 27.84 -7.84 47.81
C PHE A 10 28.21 -8.15 46.35
N VAL A 11 27.91 -9.36 45.89
CA VAL A 11 27.89 -9.71 44.48
C VAL A 11 26.68 -9.07 43.85
N LEU A 12 26.86 -7.93 43.19
CA LEU A 12 25.86 -7.31 42.35
C LEU A 12 25.72 -8.19 41.08
N LEU A 13 24.80 -9.13 41.09
CA LEU A 13 24.33 -9.80 39.86
C LEU A 13 23.61 -8.78 39.04
N GLY A 14 24.34 -8.11 38.16
CA GLY A 14 23.74 -7.31 37.06
C GLY A 14 22.99 -8.24 36.12
N VAL A 15 21.69 -8.41 36.36
CA VAL A 15 20.79 -8.99 35.37
C VAL A 15 20.73 -8.00 34.21
N LEU A 16 21.53 -8.26 33.17
CA LEU A 16 21.38 -7.61 31.90
C LEU A 16 20.02 -8.07 31.33
N PHE A 17 18.98 -7.31 31.61
CA PHE A 17 17.76 -7.37 30.82
C PHE A 17 18.17 -6.92 29.43
N HIS A 18 18.41 -7.87 28.54
CA HIS A 18 18.26 -7.61 27.12
C HIS A 18 16.77 -7.34 26.94
N VAL A 19 16.41 -6.08 26.94
CA VAL A 19 15.17 -5.65 26.31
C VAL A 19 15.38 -6.01 24.84
N ALA A 20 14.86 -7.17 24.43
CA ALA A 20 14.67 -7.46 23.02
C ALA A 20 13.70 -6.38 22.54
N GLY A 21 14.24 -5.23 22.15
CA GLY A 21 13.45 -4.16 21.56
C GLY A 21 12.81 -4.72 20.30
N ALA A 22 11.52 -4.46 20.15
CA ALA A 22 10.81 -4.63 18.90
C ALA A 22 11.71 -4.24 17.74
N GLN A 23 11.98 -5.15 16.84
CA GLN A 23 12.89 -4.87 15.74
C GLN A 23 12.13 -5.02 14.42
N VAL A 24 11.84 -3.87 13.82
CA VAL A 24 11.38 -3.78 12.44
C VAL A 24 12.53 -3.21 11.64
N TYR A 25 13.03 -3.96 10.67
CA TYR A 25 14.23 -3.59 9.94
C TYR A 25 14.25 -4.17 8.52
N ILE A 26 15.15 -3.63 7.71
CA ILE A 26 15.44 -4.11 6.36
C ILE A 26 16.84 -4.75 6.41
N PRO A 27 16.95 -6.08 6.18
CA PRO A 27 18.24 -6.75 6.14
C PRO A 27 19.12 -6.25 5.00
N ASP A 28 20.43 -6.11 5.22
CA ASP A 28 21.36 -5.63 4.19
C ASP A 28 21.45 -6.57 2.96
N SER A 29 21.07 -7.81 3.11
CA SER A 29 21.02 -8.81 2.02
C SER A 29 19.68 -8.87 1.29
N GLU A 30 18.70 -8.07 1.68
CA GLU A 30 17.32 -8.19 1.21
C GLU A 30 16.79 -6.91 0.56
N TYR A 31 17.68 -6.12 -0.05
CA TYR A 31 17.31 -5.03 -0.94
C TYR A 31 18.37 -4.86 -2.02
N ALA A 32 17.92 -4.49 -3.21
CA ALA A 32 18.79 -4.16 -4.32
C ALA A 32 18.07 -3.24 -5.32
N GLY A 33 18.81 -2.78 -6.33
CA GLY A 33 18.26 -1.99 -7.41
C GLY A 33 18.75 -2.49 -8.76
N TYR A 34 17.95 -2.27 -9.80
CA TYR A 34 18.24 -2.63 -11.17
C TYR A 34 17.49 -1.70 -12.13
N PHE A 35 17.91 -1.66 -13.40
CA PHE A 35 17.12 -1.03 -14.46
C PHE A 35 16.09 -2.03 -14.99
N ASP A 36 14.80 -1.67 -14.90
CA ASP A 36 13.68 -2.48 -15.37
C ASP A 36 13.60 -2.52 -16.91
N HIS A 37 12.60 -3.21 -17.43
CA HIS A 37 12.43 -3.35 -18.89
C HIS A 37 12.05 -2.03 -19.59
N ASP A 38 11.52 -1.05 -18.87
CA ASP A 38 11.23 0.29 -19.38
C ASP A 38 12.45 1.21 -19.28
N GLY A 39 13.56 0.71 -18.75
CA GLY A 39 14.80 1.45 -18.56
C GLY A 39 14.77 2.37 -17.35
N MET A 40 13.80 2.26 -16.46
CA MET A 40 13.73 3.01 -15.20
C MET A 40 14.46 2.27 -14.08
N TYR A 41 15.04 3.01 -13.14
CA TYR A 41 15.71 2.37 -12.00
C TYR A 41 14.68 1.97 -10.96
N ALA A 42 14.59 0.67 -10.69
CA ALA A 42 13.73 0.06 -9.70
C ALA A 42 14.54 -0.38 -8.48
N VAL A 43 14.01 -0.17 -7.29
CA VAL A 43 14.57 -0.66 -6.02
C VAL A 43 13.52 -1.51 -5.32
N TYR A 44 13.89 -2.71 -4.96
CA TYR A 44 13.05 -3.64 -4.22
C TYR A 44 13.73 -4.08 -2.93
N GLY A 45 12.93 -4.61 -2.00
CA GLY A 45 13.43 -5.17 -0.76
C GLY A 45 12.32 -5.71 0.14
N SER A 46 12.68 -6.08 1.37
CA SER A 46 11.75 -6.64 2.35
C SER A 46 11.96 -6.03 3.74
N VAL A 47 10.87 -5.65 4.38
CA VAL A 47 10.84 -5.24 5.79
C VAL A 47 10.49 -6.44 6.66
N LYS A 48 11.30 -6.74 7.66
CA LYS A 48 11.04 -7.81 8.64
C LYS A 48 10.47 -7.25 9.94
N ASN A 49 9.40 -7.86 10.41
CA ASN A 49 8.86 -7.62 11.73
C ASN A 49 9.21 -8.80 12.64
N THR A 50 10.21 -8.65 13.50
CA THR A 50 10.58 -9.67 14.52
C THR A 50 9.96 -9.39 15.88
N ASP A 51 9.11 -8.37 15.97
CA ASP A 51 8.33 -8.07 17.17
C ASP A 51 7.17 -9.07 17.34
N ASN A 52 6.61 -9.07 18.55
CA ASN A 52 5.38 -9.79 18.89
C ASN A 52 4.09 -8.99 18.61
N GLN A 53 4.22 -7.77 18.10
CA GLN A 53 3.10 -6.89 17.74
C GLN A 53 3.03 -6.66 16.24
N THR A 54 1.82 -6.47 15.74
CA THR A 54 1.60 -5.96 14.39
C THR A 54 2.11 -4.52 14.28
N VAL A 55 2.75 -4.18 13.17
CA VAL A 55 3.27 -2.84 12.93
C VAL A 55 2.75 -2.27 11.61
N LEU A 56 2.58 -0.95 11.58
CA LEU A 56 2.50 -0.19 10.35
C LEU A 56 3.86 0.47 10.12
N ALA A 57 4.46 0.26 8.97
CA ALA A 57 5.81 0.73 8.65
C ALA A 57 5.81 1.67 7.45
N LYS A 58 6.66 2.70 7.52
CA LYS A 58 7.03 3.55 6.39
C LYS A 58 8.45 3.24 5.98
N VAL A 59 8.65 2.91 4.71
CA VAL A 59 9.97 2.74 4.10
C VAL A 59 10.33 4.01 3.35
N GLN A 60 11.59 4.40 3.43
CA GLN A 60 12.19 5.45 2.61
C GLN A 60 13.41 4.90 1.88
N VAL A 61 13.44 5.07 0.56
CA VAL A 61 14.53 4.67 -0.32
C VAL A 61 15.20 5.93 -0.87
N THR A 62 16.52 5.96 -0.86
CA THR A 62 17.31 7.07 -1.41
C THR A 62 18.35 6.52 -2.41
N VAL A 63 18.41 7.12 -3.57
CA VAL A 63 19.33 6.76 -4.66
C VAL A 63 20.09 7.99 -5.12
N ASN A 64 21.42 7.88 -5.16
CA ASN A 64 22.27 8.90 -5.76
C ASN A 64 22.62 8.50 -7.21
N ASN A 65 22.45 9.41 -8.16
CA ASN A 65 22.85 9.21 -9.54
C ASN A 65 23.63 10.44 -10.02
N GLY A 66 24.96 10.32 -10.10
CA GLY A 66 25.85 11.46 -10.27
C GLY A 66 25.71 12.46 -9.10
N ASP A 67 25.48 13.72 -9.43
CA ASP A 67 25.32 14.81 -8.44
C ASP A 67 23.86 14.95 -7.92
N SER A 68 22.95 14.13 -8.42
CA SER A 68 21.53 14.18 -8.05
C SER A 68 21.19 13.11 -7.01
N THR A 69 20.34 13.47 -6.06
CA THR A 69 19.78 12.57 -5.05
C THR A 69 18.28 12.50 -5.18
N PHE A 70 17.75 11.30 -5.27
CA PHE A 70 16.32 11.00 -5.37
C PHE A 70 15.90 10.23 -4.12
N SER A 71 14.78 10.59 -3.54
CA SER A 71 14.27 9.94 -2.34
C SER A 71 12.76 9.78 -2.42
N GLU A 72 12.30 8.56 -2.17
CA GLU A 72 10.90 8.18 -2.19
C GLU A 72 10.52 7.49 -0.89
N SER A 73 9.25 7.56 -0.51
CA SER A 73 8.79 6.86 0.68
C SER A 73 7.36 6.36 0.52
N ARG A 74 7.07 5.19 1.12
CA ARG A 74 5.74 4.58 1.11
C ARG A 74 5.42 4.00 2.49
N ILE A 75 4.15 4.10 2.91
CA ILE A 75 3.61 3.34 4.02
C ILE A 75 3.19 1.98 3.47
N LEU A 76 3.75 0.93 4.04
CA LEU A 76 3.45 -0.45 3.65
C LEU A 76 2.14 -0.91 4.30
N PRO A 77 1.49 -1.95 3.76
CA PRO A 77 0.46 -2.68 4.48
C PRO A 77 0.96 -3.16 5.85
N VAL A 78 0.05 -3.43 6.78
CA VAL A 78 0.41 -3.90 8.12
C VAL A 78 1.25 -5.18 8.07
N ILE A 79 2.26 -5.25 8.94
CA ILE A 79 3.18 -6.38 9.02
C ILE A 79 2.91 -7.12 10.33
N TYR A 80 2.40 -8.33 10.22
CA TYR A 80 2.11 -9.19 11.38
C TYR A 80 3.39 -9.69 12.07
N PRO A 81 3.30 -10.14 13.33
CA PRO A 81 4.42 -10.73 14.06
C PRO A 81 5.10 -11.85 13.26
N SER A 82 6.43 -11.81 13.20
CA SER A 82 7.26 -12.79 12.49
C SER A 82 6.96 -12.91 10.99
N LYS A 83 6.47 -11.83 10.38
CA LYS A 83 6.21 -11.75 8.93
C LYS A 83 7.11 -10.71 8.28
N ASP A 84 7.28 -10.89 6.98
CA ASP A 84 8.00 -9.98 6.09
C ASP A 84 6.99 -9.29 5.18
N MET A 85 7.31 -8.05 4.77
CA MET A 85 6.54 -7.29 3.79
C MET A 85 7.48 -6.73 2.73
N PRO A 86 7.30 -7.08 1.46
CA PRO A 86 8.11 -6.55 0.39
C PRO A 86 7.75 -5.11 0.06
N PHE A 87 8.65 -4.44 -0.65
CA PHE A 87 8.43 -3.14 -1.24
C PHE A 87 9.18 -3.01 -2.56
N LYS A 88 8.61 -2.24 -3.47
CA LYS A 88 9.27 -1.81 -4.71
C LYS A 88 9.06 -0.32 -4.91
N PHE A 89 10.13 0.38 -5.30
CA PHE A 89 10.10 1.80 -5.69
C PHE A 89 10.66 1.94 -7.09
N ILE A 90 9.97 2.67 -7.94
CA ILE A 90 10.43 3.00 -9.29
C ILE A 90 10.87 4.46 -9.29
N PHE A 91 12.04 4.73 -9.86
CA PHE A 91 12.60 6.06 -10.03
C PHE A 91 12.61 6.45 -11.52
N PRO A 92 11.50 6.98 -12.06
CA PRO A 92 11.38 7.28 -13.49
C PRO A 92 12.37 8.35 -13.96
N GLN A 93 12.91 9.12 -13.01
CA GLN A 93 13.92 10.15 -13.29
C GLN A 93 15.32 9.57 -13.54
N ILE A 94 15.54 8.29 -13.20
CA ILE A 94 16.82 7.61 -13.34
C ILE A 94 16.69 6.57 -14.45
N THR A 95 17.09 6.96 -15.66
CA THR A 95 17.00 6.11 -16.86
C THR A 95 18.38 5.68 -17.39
N SER A 96 19.46 6.12 -16.75
CA SER A 96 20.85 5.78 -17.12
C SER A 96 21.82 6.20 -16.02
N GLY A 97 23.08 5.82 -16.15
CA GLY A 97 24.16 6.13 -15.19
C GLY A 97 24.52 4.95 -14.30
N ASP A 98 25.21 5.24 -13.21
CA ASP A 98 25.63 4.27 -12.20
C ASP A 98 24.95 4.64 -10.86
N PRO A 99 23.64 4.37 -10.69
CA PRO A 99 22.92 4.75 -9.48
C PRO A 99 23.46 4.01 -8.26
N VAL A 100 23.70 4.76 -7.19
CA VAL A 100 24.17 4.23 -5.90
C VAL A 100 23.00 4.22 -4.92
N LEU A 101 22.50 3.03 -4.62
CA LEU A 101 21.44 2.82 -3.63
C LEU A 101 22.00 2.99 -2.23
N GLN A 102 21.41 3.90 -1.45
CA GLN A 102 21.68 4.01 -0.01
C GLN A 102 20.89 2.94 0.74
N LYS A 103 21.33 2.61 1.97
CA LYS A 103 20.57 1.71 2.83
C LYS A 103 19.16 2.29 3.06
N PRO A 104 18.08 1.55 2.71
CA PRO A 104 16.73 2.00 2.96
C PRO A 104 16.48 2.20 4.45
N LEU A 105 15.68 3.21 4.79
CA LEU A 105 15.28 3.53 6.14
C LEU A 105 13.86 3.04 6.40
N VAL A 106 13.60 2.56 7.62
CA VAL A 106 12.26 2.19 8.07
C VAL A 106 11.92 2.93 9.37
N SER A 107 10.73 3.50 9.41
CA SER A 107 10.09 4.00 10.63
C SER A 107 8.74 3.33 10.80
N PHE A 108 8.32 3.09 12.04
CA PHE A 108 7.10 2.32 12.29
C PHE A 108 6.46 2.71 13.63
N PHE A 109 5.22 2.29 13.82
CA PHE A 109 4.57 2.22 15.12
C PHE A 109 3.85 0.87 15.26
N SER A 110 3.73 0.38 16.49
CA SER A 110 2.93 -0.80 16.79
C SER A 110 1.45 -0.46 16.71
N THR A 111 0.68 -1.38 16.12
CA THR A 111 -0.76 -1.23 15.94
C THR A 111 -1.45 -2.59 16.08
N ASN A 112 -2.74 -2.61 15.84
CA ASN A 112 -3.51 -3.84 15.70
C ASN A 112 -4.17 -3.85 14.33
N SER A 113 -4.44 -5.04 13.82
CA SER A 113 -5.21 -5.30 12.62
C SER A 113 -5.83 -6.68 12.74
N ASN A 114 -6.99 -6.87 12.16
CA ASN A 114 -7.60 -8.20 12.11
C ASN A 114 -6.91 -9.00 11.00
N PRO A 115 -6.29 -10.14 11.31
CA PRO A 115 -5.70 -10.98 10.28
C PRO A 115 -6.79 -11.50 9.35
N LEU A 116 -6.50 -11.48 8.05
CA LEU A 116 -7.36 -12.12 7.08
C LEU A 116 -7.23 -13.63 7.19
N ASN A 117 -8.36 -14.33 7.22
CA ASN A 117 -8.41 -15.78 7.12
C ASN A 117 -8.37 -16.19 5.64
N ILE A 118 -7.27 -15.88 4.98
CA ILE A 118 -7.03 -16.16 3.57
C ILE A 118 -5.89 -17.16 3.46
N GLU A 119 -6.11 -18.23 2.70
CA GLU A 119 -5.07 -19.18 2.34
C GLU A 119 -4.60 -18.92 0.92
N VAL A 120 -3.29 -18.77 0.75
CA VAL A 120 -2.64 -18.59 -0.56
C VAL A 120 -2.15 -19.95 -1.06
N ASN A 121 -2.57 -20.35 -2.25
CA ASN A 121 -2.15 -21.56 -2.92
C ASN A 121 -1.56 -21.21 -4.29
N TYR A 122 -0.36 -21.66 -4.56
CA TYR A 122 0.34 -21.46 -5.82
C TYR A 122 1.23 -22.65 -6.14
N ASP A 123 1.64 -22.78 -7.40
CA ASP A 123 2.52 -23.85 -7.81
C ASP A 123 3.93 -23.69 -7.24
N LYS A 124 4.21 -24.43 -6.19
CA LYS A 124 5.53 -24.48 -5.53
C LYS A 124 6.54 -25.34 -6.27
N THR A 125 6.12 -26.10 -7.26
CA THR A 125 7.03 -26.98 -8.04
C THR A 125 7.81 -26.21 -9.08
N LEU A 126 7.46 -24.92 -9.27
CA LEU A 126 8.17 -24.01 -10.16
C LEU A 126 8.08 -24.42 -11.64
N MET A 127 6.98 -25.05 -12.02
CA MET A 127 6.62 -25.16 -13.43
C MET A 127 6.36 -23.76 -13.95
N LYS A 128 7.43 -23.15 -14.46
CA LYS A 128 7.43 -21.79 -14.92
C LYS A 128 6.94 -21.73 -16.34
N TYR A 129 6.13 -20.74 -16.57
CA TYR A 129 5.93 -20.26 -17.91
C TYR A 129 7.23 -19.60 -18.44
N PRO A 130 7.45 -19.57 -19.76
CA PRO A 130 8.68 -19.02 -20.34
C PRO A 130 8.95 -17.57 -19.96
N ASP A 131 7.92 -16.77 -19.65
CA ASP A 131 7.98 -15.39 -19.20
C ASP A 131 8.16 -15.25 -17.67
N GLY A 132 8.23 -16.38 -16.96
CA GLY A 132 8.47 -16.42 -15.53
C GLY A 132 7.27 -16.10 -14.66
N HIS A 133 6.06 -15.89 -15.22
CA HIS A 133 4.89 -15.55 -14.41
C HIS A 133 4.49 -16.67 -13.45
N LEU A 134 3.81 -16.29 -12.38
CA LEU A 134 3.22 -17.19 -11.40
C LEU A 134 1.70 -17.10 -11.46
N THR A 135 1.03 -18.25 -11.46
CA THR A 135 -0.41 -18.34 -11.23
C THR A 135 -0.70 -18.98 -9.88
N GLY A 136 -1.78 -18.57 -9.26
CA GLY A 136 -2.22 -19.14 -7.99
C GLY A 136 -3.68 -18.82 -7.74
N PHE A 137 -4.16 -19.24 -6.59
CA PHE A 137 -5.46 -18.84 -6.08
C PHE A 137 -5.42 -18.60 -4.59
N ILE A 138 -6.28 -17.73 -4.13
CA ILE A 138 -6.53 -17.51 -2.71
C ILE A 138 -7.90 -18.06 -2.34
N THR A 139 -8.03 -18.57 -1.14
CA THR A 139 -9.28 -19.09 -0.57
C THR A 139 -9.63 -18.31 0.67
N ASN A 140 -10.83 -17.75 0.74
CA ASN A 140 -11.34 -17.19 1.98
C ASN A 140 -11.81 -18.32 2.90
N THR A 141 -11.01 -18.61 3.93
CA THR A 141 -11.31 -19.64 4.95
C THR A 141 -12.03 -19.05 6.17
N GLY A 142 -12.27 -17.72 6.16
CA GLY A 142 -13.01 -17.01 7.20
C GLY A 142 -14.53 -17.13 7.06
N ASN A 143 -15.25 -16.43 7.93
CA ASN A 143 -16.71 -16.41 8.00
C ASN A 143 -17.32 -15.08 7.52
N TYR A 144 -16.52 -14.18 6.97
CA TYR A 144 -16.97 -12.90 6.42
C TYR A 144 -16.34 -12.66 5.03
N THR A 145 -17.02 -11.85 4.23
CA THR A 145 -16.52 -11.44 2.91
C THR A 145 -15.29 -10.56 3.08
N VAL A 146 -14.23 -10.86 2.35
CA VAL A 146 -13.00 -10.05 2.27
C VAL A 146 -12.98 -9.31 0.94
N SER A 147 -12.56 -8.05 0.96
CA SER A 147 -12.55 -7.18 -0.23
C SER A 147 -11.20 -6.49 -0.40
N ASN A 148 -10.90 -6.07 -1.64
CA ASN A 148 -9.70 -5.33 -2.01
C ASN A 148 -8.41 -6.03 -1.56
N ILE A 149 -8.22 -7.27 -2.06
CA ILE A 149 -7.11 -8.11 -1.64
C ILE A 149 -6.00 -8.03 -2.66
N ASP A 150 -4.82 -7.62 -2.22
CA ASP A 150 -3.59 -7.70 -2.99
C ASP A 150 -2.70 -8.80 -2.45
N VAL A 151 -2.11 -9.57 -3.35
CA VAL A 151 -1.16 -10.64 -3.05
C VAL A 151 0.22 -10.18 -3.49
N TYR A 152 1.12 -10.08 -2.55
CA TYR A 152 2.50 -9.69 -2.82
C TYR A 152 3.41 -10.90 -2.82
N ALA A 153 4.47 -10.86 -3.61
CA ALA A 153 5.48 -11.89 -3.63
C ALA A 153 6.89 -11.34 -3.82
N LEU A 154 7.84 -11.95 -3.13
CA LEU A 154 9.25 -11.82 -3.44
C LEU A 154 9.66 -12.85 -4.46
N VAL A 155 10.40 -12.40 -5.47
CA VAL A 155 10.93 -13.23 -6.56
C VAL A 155 12.36 -13.64 -6.24
N HIS A 156 12.67 -14.91 -6.37
CA HIS A 156 13.96 -15.48 -5.98
C HIS A 156 14.67 -16.18 -7.12
N SER A 157 16.00 -16.09 -7.13
CA SER A 157 16.89 -16.89 -7.97
C SER A 157 17.10 -18.30 -7.41
N LYS A 158 17.78 -19.15 -8.19
CA LYS A 158 18.18 -20.50 -7.76
C LYS A 158 19.11 -20.51 -6.54
N ASN A 159 19.84 -19.41 -6.33
CA ASN A 159 20.75 -19.26 -5.19
C ASN A 159 20.10 -18.56 -4.00
N ASN A 160 18.77 -18.51 -3.96
CA ASN A 160 17.99 -17.85 -2.91
C ASN A 160 18.24 -16.32 -2.82
N GLN A 161 18.71 -15.72 -3.91
CA GLN A 161 18.91 -14.28 -3.98
C GLN A 161 17.60 -13.61 -4.36
N TYR A 162 17.24 -12.51 -3.70
CA TYR A 162 16.11 -11.70 -4.12
C TYR A 162 16.38 -11.05 -5.47
N LEU A 163 15.40 -11.09 -6.35
CA LEU A 163 15.48 -10.54 -7.70
C LEU A 163 14.52 -9.38 -7.91
N ASP A 164 13.33 -9.45 -7.32
CA ASP A 164 12.27 -8.47 -7.48
C ASP A 164 11.18 -8.62 -6.42
N GLU A 165 10.29 -7.66 -6.38
CA GLU A 165 8.98 -7.70 -5.72
C GLU A 165 7.91 -7.55 -6.77
N VAL A 166 6.86 -8.34 -6.66
CA VAL A 166 5.70 -8.31 -7.56
C VAL A 166 4.40 -8.40 -6.79
N GLU A 167 3.36 -7.85 -7.35
CA GLU A 167 1.99 -7.99 -6.86
C GLU A 167 1.10 -8.64 -7.92
N ASN A 168 -0.07 -9.12 -7.52
CA ASN A 168 -1.05 -9.62 -8.46
C ASN A 168 -1.47 -8.53 -9.45
N THR A 169 -1.69 -8.91 -10.71
CA THR A 169 -2.03 -7.99 -11.80
C THR A 169 -3.25 -7.13 -11.50
N TRP A 170 -4.20 -7.66 -10.74
CA TRP A 170 -5.41 -6.99 -10.33
C TRP A 170 -5.69 -7.19 -8.86
N THR A 171 -6.04 -6.11 -8.16
CA THR A 171 -6.65 -6.20 -6.83
C THR A 171 -7.88 -7.09 -6.91
N ILE A 172 -7.94 -8.12 -6.07
CA ILE A 172 -9.09 -9.03 -6.03
C ILE A 172 -10.24 -8.31 -5.32
N PRO A 173 -11.36 -8.03 -6.00
CA PRO A 173 -12.34 -7.08 -5.51
C PRO A 173 -13.07 -7.59 -4.25
N LYS A 174 -13.41 -8.88 -4.23
CA LYS A 174 -13.98 -9.53 -3.05
C LYS A 174 -13.96 -11.05 -3.17
N ILE A 175 -13.96 -11.72 -2.01
CA ILE A 175 -14.11 -13.17 -1.90
C ILE A 175 -15.07 -13.47 -0.74
N ASP A 176 -16.20 -14.08 -1.04
CA ASP A 176 -17.14 -14.54 -0.02
C ASP A 176 -16.59 -15.77 0.73
N PRO A 177 -17.07 -16.07 1.96
CA PRO A 177 -16.64 -17.23 2.74
C PRO A 177 -16.68 -18.52 1.94
N GLY A 178 -15.60 -19.31 1.99
CA GLY A 178 -15.45 -20.58 1.30
C GLY A 178 -15.13 -20.50 -0.19
N ASN A 179 -15.18 -19.29 -0.79
CA ASN A 179 -14.89 -19.09 -2.20
C ASN A 179 -13.39 -18.89 -2.47
N LYS A 180 -13.03 -19.02 -3.74
CA LYS A 180 -11.67 -18.84 -4.26
C LYS A 180 -11.64 -17.74 -5.29
N ALA A 181 -10.47 -17.08 -5.40
CA ALA A 181 -10.16 -16.19 -6.51
C ALA A 181 -8.76 -16.49 -7.04
N GLU A 182 -8.64 -16.50 -8.35
CA GLU A 182 -7.35 -16.70 -9.02
C GLU A 182 -6.56 -15.39 -9.08
N PHE A 183 -5.25 -15.49 -9.11
CA PHE A 183 -4.35 -14.39 -9.35
C PHE A 183 -3.20 -14.79 -10.27
N VAL A 184 -2.61 -13.80 -10.91
CA VAL A 184 -1.40 -13.95 -11.72
C VAL A 184 -0.43 -12.82 -11.36
N MET A 185 0.87 -13.12 -11.36
CA MET A 185 1.95 -12.17 -11.10
C MET A 185 3.00 -12.30 -12.19
N TYR A 186 3.48 -11.18 -12.70
CA TYR A 186 4.53 -11.15 -13.72
C TYR A 186 5.79 -10.51 -13.13
N PRO A 187 6.93 -11.20 -13.19
CA PRO A 187 8.22 -10.59 -12.86
C PRO A 187 8.62 -9.62 -13.96
N ASP A 188 9.48 -8.68 -13.65
CA ASP A 188 10.07 -7.83 -14.69
C ASP A 188 10.76 -8.68 -15.77
N GLN A 189 10.60 -8.29 -17.04
CA GLN A 189 11.09 -9.04 -18.18
C GLN A 189 12.63 -9.18 -18.19
N THR A 190 13.35 -8.22 -17.60
CA THR A 190 14.83 -8.27 -17.52
C THR A 190 15.32 -9.39 -16.63
N ILE A 191 14.54 -9.79 -15.62
CA ILE A 191 14.89 -10.84 -14.65
C ILE A 191 14.13 -12.16 -14.86
N ALA A 192 13.13 -12.19 -15.71
CA ALA A 192 12.20 -13.33 -15.88
C ALA A 192 12.93 -14.68 -16.04
N LYS A 193 14.03 -14.71 -16.76
CA LYS A 193 14.85 -15.93 -16.98
C LYS A 193 15.62 -16.39 -15.74
N GLN A 194 15.82 -15.52 -14.75
CA GLN A 194 16.57 -15.81 -13.54
C GLN A 194 15.65 -16.31 -12.41
N VAL A 195 14.35 -16.12 -12.55
CA VAL A 195 13.36 -16.50 -11.56
C VAL A 195 13.44 -17.99 -11.26
N ALA A 196 13.55 -18.35 -9.99
CA ALA A 196 13.54 -19.71 -9.52
C ALA A 196 12.26 -20.08 -8.75
N TYR A 197 11.81 -19.22 -7.86
CA TYR A 197 10.58 -19.40 -7.10
C TYR A 197 10.07 -18.09 -6.55
N TYR A 198 8.88 -18.12 -6.00
CA TYR A 198 8.20 -17.00 -5.34
C TYR A 198 7.95 -17.34 -3.87
N SER A 199 8.01 -16.32 -3.02
CA SER A 199 7.48 -16.35 -1.67
C SER A 199 6.26 -15.45 -1.61
N CYS A 200 5.06 -16.02 -1.56
CA CYS A 200 3.81 -15.27 -1.60
C CYS A 200 3.24 -15.05 -0.20
N PHE A 201 2.69 -13.88 0.02
CA PHE A 201 1.95 -13.55 1.24
C PHE A 201 0.90 -12.47 0.94
N ILE A 202 -0.12 -12.42 1.81
CA ILE A 202 -1.18 -11.42 1.74
C ILE A 202 -1.03 -10.50 2.95
N PRO A 203 -0.97 -9.19 2.77
CA PRO A 203 -1.02 -8.25 3.88
C PRO A 203 -2.37 -8.33 4.57
N GLY A 204 -2.43 -7.96 5.84
CA GLY A 204 -3.68 -7.67 6.51
C GLY A 204 -4.31 -6.44 5.89
N THR A 205 -5.58 -6.54 5.50
CA THR A 205 -6.31 -5.40 4.96
C THR A 205 -7.44 -5.04 5.89
N ASP A 206 -7.57 -3.74 6.16
CA ASP A 206 -8.76 -3.14 6.73
C ASP A 206 -9.57 -2.50 5.60
N SER A 207 -10.86 -2.33 5.82
CA SER A 207 -11.72 -1.74 4.79
C SER A 207 -11.35 -0.29 4.53
N SER A 208 -11.11 0.07 3.29
CA SER A 208 -11.03 1.45 2.87
C SER A 208 -12.44 2.04 2.82
N ILE A 209 -12.60 3.23 3.40
CA ILE A 209 -13.85 3.98 3.43
C ILE A 209 -13.63 5.28 2.69
N GLU A 210 -14.47 5.54 1.68
CA GLU A 210 -14.50 6.84 1.04
C GLU A 210 -15.28 7.83 1.87
N MET A 211 -14.75 9.04 1.97
CA MET A 211 -15.30 10.13 2.71
C MET A 211 -15.31 11.41 1.87
N SER A 212 -16.17 12.33 2.23
CA SER A 212 -16.19 13.65 1.61
C SER A 212 -16.60 14.72 2.60
N THR A 213 -16.16 15.95 2.35
CA THR A 213 -16.60 17.15 3.08
C THR A 213 -16.69 18.32 2.12
N GLN A 214 -17.24 19.45 2.57
CA GLN A 214 -17.26 20.68 1.77
C GLN A 214 -15.99 21.49 2.07
N TRP A 215 -15.30 21.93 1.01
CA TRP A 215 -14.17 22.85 1.04
C TRP A 215 -14.29 23.84 -0.12
N LYS A 216 -14.36 25.15 0.17
CA LYS A 216 -14.55 26.22 -0.84
C LYS A 216 -15.76 25.98 -1.76
N ASP A 217 -16.89 25.66 -1.16
CA ASP A 217 -18.15 25.36 -1.89
C ASP A 217 -18.05 24.17 -2.88
N LYS A 218 -17.01 23.36 -2.74
CA LYS A 218 -16.81 22.14 -3.54
C LYS A 218 -16.72 20.92 -2.65
N THR A 219 -17.05 19.77 -3.19
CA THR A 219 -16.89 18.50 -2.48
C THR A 219 -15.43 18.08 -2.54
N PHE A 220 -14.81 17.93 -1.37
CA PHE A 220 -13.48 17.39 -1.18
C PHE A 220 -13.57 15.91 -0.83
N TYR A 221 -13.04 15.06 -1.69
CA TYR A 221 -13.02 13.61 -1.50
C TYR A 221 -11.68 13.17 -0.94
N PHE A 222 -11.70 12.16 -0.07
CA PHE A 222 -10.54 11.48 0.49
C PHE A 222 -10.97 10.09 0.96
N SER A 223 -10.02 9.23 1.34
CA SER A 223 -10.36 7.93 1.90
C SER A 223 -9.61 7.65 3.18
N VAL A 224 -10.09 6.69 3.96
CA VAL A 224 -9.42 6.19 5.16
C VAL A 224 -9.42 4.67 5.15
N LEU A 225 -8.24 4.09 5.34
CA LEU A 225 -8.05 2.66 5.56
C LEU A 225 -8.00 2.42 7.07
N SER A 226 -9.07 1.87 7.63
CA SER A 226 -9.22 1.62 9.06
C SER A 226 -10.49 0.81 9.35
N ILE A 227 -10.52 0.17 10.53
CA ILE A 227 -11.74 -0.38 11.11
C ILE A 227 -12.37 0.55 12.19
N VAL A 228 -11.71 1.68 12.46
CA VAL A 228 -12.27 2.76 13.31
C VAL A 228 -13.34 3.50 12.51
N TYR A 229 -14.46 3.81 13.14
CA TYR A 229 -15.54 4.57 12.51
C TYR A 229 -15.26 6.06 12.60
N PHE A 230 -15.34 6.75 11.46
CA PHE A 230 -15.21 8.20 11.36
C PHE A 230 -16.53 8.81 10.89
N THR A 231 -16.97 9.88 11.55
CA THR A 231 -18.22 10.58 11.25
C THR A 231 -18.05 12.09 11.47
N ASN A 232 -19.06 12.86 11.08
CA ASN A 232 -19.14 14.32 11.31
C ASN A 232 -17.91 15.06 10.77
N GLN A 233 -17.42 14.63 9.57
CA GLN A 233 -16.30 15.31 8.93
C GLN A 233 -16.67 16.74 8.58
N ASN A 234 -15.78 17.67 8.95
CA ASN A 234 -15.94 19.08 8.66
C ASN A 234 -14.60 19.72 8.32
N PHE A 235 -14.55 20.46 7.23
CA PHE A 235 -13.37 21.23 6.84
C PHE A 235 -13.50 22.68 7.35
N ASP A 236 -12.51 23.14 8.09
CA ASP A 236 -12.40 24.53 8.54
C ASP A 236 -11.35 25.28 7.68
N GLU A 237 -11.82 26.17 6.85
CA GLU A 237 -10.97 26.99 5.96
C GLU A 237 -10.06 27.96 6.71
N ASN A 238 -10.43 28.39 7.94
CA ASN A 238 -9.61 29.32 8.70
C ASN A 238 -8.34 28.66 9.26
N SER A 239 -8.45 27.40 9.65
CA SER A 239 -7.34 26.61 10.16
C SER A 239 -6.74 25.68 9.11
N ASN A 240 -7.30 25.62 7.89
CA ASN A 240 -6.93 24.66 6.84
C ASN A 240 -6.81 23.25 7.40
N SER A 241 -7.86 22.80 8.06
CA SER A 241 -7.90 21.51 8.74
C SER A 241 -9.23 20.80 8.54
N ILE A 242 -9.18 19.45 8.60
CA ILE A 242 -10.37 18.61 8.63
C ILE A 242 -10.52 18.01 10.02
N SER A 243 -11.74 17.98 10.55
CA SER A 243 -12.06 17.39 11.84
C SER A 243 -13.05 16.22 11.70
N PHE A 244 -12.97 15.27 12.62
CA PHE A 244 -13.80 14.07 12.66
C PHE A 244 -14.18 13.72 14.10
N ASP A 245 -15.31 13.04 14.23
CA ASP A 245 -15.60 12.19 15.39
C ASP A 245 -15.14 10.77 15.05
N ALA A 246 -14.21 10.24 15.84
CA ALA A 246 -13.69 8.88 15.69
C ALA A 246 -14.24 7.98 16.80
N SER A 247 -14.71 6.79 16.43
CA SER A 247 -15.21 5.79 17.36
C SER A 247 -14.46 4.48 17.17
N ASN A 248 -13.59 4.15 18.13
CA ASN A 248 -12.92 2.85 18.17
C ASN A 248 -13.60 1.97 19.23
N PRO A 249 -14.43 0.98 18.85
CA PRO A 249 -15.12 0.10 19.79
C PRO A 249 -14.23 -1.00 20.39
N TRP A 250 -12.99 -1.12 19.91
CA TRP A 250 -12.06 -2.18 20.29
C TRP A 250 -11.19 -1.76 21.47
N GLN A 251 -11.03 -2.61 22.47
CA GLN A 251 -10.23 -2.32 23.67
C GLN A 251 -8.71 -2.30 23.40
N MET A 252 -8.32 -1.84 22.24
CA MET A 252 -6.92 -1.70 21.80
C MET A 252 -6.82 -0.61 20.74
N PRO A 253 -5.66 0.01 20.55
CA PRO A 253 -5.48 0.99 19.48
C PRO A 253 -5.49 0.31 18.12
N TYR A 254 -6.16 0.95 17.15
CA TYR A 254 -6.12 0.61 15.74
C TYR A 254 -5.60 1.78 14.93
N TYR A 255 -4.92 1.47 13.82
CA TYR A 255 -4.46 2.50 12.92
C TYR A 255 -5.59 3.07 12.07
N ALA A 256 -5.41 4.31 11.68
CA ALA A 256 -6.13 4.97 10.60
C ALA A 256 -5.09 5.51 9.62
N ASN A 257 -5.24 5.20 8.35
CA ASN A 257 -4.41 5.72 7.28
C ASN A 257 -5.29 6.53 6.34
N PHE A 258 -5.24 7.85 6.46
CA PHE A 258 -5.97 8.78 5.60
C PHE A 258 -5.19 8.99 4.31
N MET A 259 -5.91 8.94 3.20
CA MET A 259 -5.37 9.19 1.87
C MET A 259 -5.98 10.47 1.31
N PHE A 260 -5.14 11.48 1.05
CA PHE A 260 -5.53 12.78 0.52
C PHE A 260 -4.90 13.03 -0.86
N PRO A 261 -5.59 13.73 -1.78
CA PRO A 261 -5.02 14.11 -3.07
C PRO A 261 -3.67 14.83 -2.93
N SER A 262 -2.74 14.57 -3.84
CA SER A 262 -1.36 15.06 -3.76
C SER A 262 -1.23 16.58 -3.66
N GLU A 263 -2.11 17.29 -4.37
CA GLU A 263 -2.08 18.77 -4.45
C GLU A 263 -2.77 19.42 -3.25
N SER A 264 -3.49 18.66 -2.43
CA SER A 264 -4.21 19.17 -1.25
C SER A 264 -3.29 19.64 -0.14
N SER A 265 -1.99 19.31 -0.18
CA SER A 265 -1.01 19.65 0.84
C SER A 265 0.41 19.62 0.29
N ASN A 266 1.33 20.30 0.97
CA ASN A 266 2.77 20.17 0.76
C ASN A 266 3.42 19.08 1.66
N GLY A 267 2.61 18.30 2.37
CA GLY A 267 3.06 17.21 3.25
C GLY A 267 3.35 17.62 4.70
N ALA A 268 3.13 18.87 5.07
CA ALA A 268 3.35 19.35 6.45
C ALA A 268 2.13 19.07 7.36
N PHE A 269 1.59 17.85 7.31
CA PHE A 269 0.44 17.49 8.12
C PHE A 269 0.73 17.45 9.60
N GLN A 270 -0.23 17.93 10.39
CA GLN A 270 -0.27 17.83 11.84
C GLN A 270 -1.56 17.12 12.26
N VAL A 271 -1.45 16.20 13.20
CA VAL A 271 -2.61 15.44 13.70
C VAL A 271 -2.78 15.71 15.18
N LEU A 272 -4.01 16.06 15.56
CA LEU A 272 -4.41 16.19 16.95
C LEU A 272 -5.51 15.17 17.25
N VAL A 273 -5.36 14.44 18.36
CA VAL A 273 -6.39 13.57 18.93
C VAL A 273 -6.76 14.11 20.29
N ASP A 274 -8.03 14.48 20.49
CA ASP A 274 -8.54 15.13 21.70
C ASP A 274 -7.73 16.40 22.08
N GLY A 275 -7.29 17.16 21.07
CA GLY A 275 -6.49 18.36 21.25
C GLY A 275 -4.98 18.11 21.51
N ASN A 276 -4.57 16.87 21.66
CA ASN A 276 -3.15 16.51 21.85
C ASN A 276 -2.49 16.20 20.52
N GLN A 277 -1.38 16.85 20.23
CA GLN A 277 -0.60 16.59 19.03
C GLN A 277 0.05 15.20 19.12
N ILE A 278 -0.07 14.43 18.05
CA ILE A 278 0.57 13.13 17.88
C ILE A 278 1.52 13.17 16.66
N ASN A 279 2.41 12.20 16.57
CA ASN A 279 3.34 12.07 15.45
C ASN A 279 2.82 11.03 14.45
N PRO A 280 2.20 11.46 13.34
CA PRO A 280 1.77 10.53 12.29
C PRO A 280 2.96 10.03 11.47
N LEU A 281 2.80 8.87 10.83
CA LEU A 281 3.60 8.52 9.65
C LEU A 281 2.99 9.25 8.45
N ILE A 282 3.83 9.97 7.71
CA ILE A 282 3.41 10.68 6.51
C ILE A 282 4.26 10.17 5.34
N SER A 283 3.62 9.82 4.25
CA SER A 283 4.30 9.50 2.99
C SER A 283 3.45 9.97 1.82
N LYS A 284 4.07 10.08 0.66
CA LYS A 284 3.40 10.30 -0.61
C LYS A 284 3.69 9.12 -1.52
N ASP A 285 2.65 8.53 -2.08
CA ASP A 285 2.83 7.43 -3.02
C ASP A 285 3.22 7.94 -4.40
N ASN A 286 4.16 7.26 -5.03
CA ASN A 286 4.56 7.59 -6.39
C ASN A 286 3.48 7.24 -7.41
N ASP A 287 2.80 6.13 -7.21
CA ASP A 287 1.86 5.57 -8.17
C ASP A 287 0.53 6.32 -8.15
N THR A 288 -0.04 6.53 -6.96
CA THR A 288 -1.33 7.21 -6.79
C THR A 288 -1.20 8.72 -6.63
N GLN A 289 0.03 9.20 -6.36
CA GLN A 289 0.31 10.61 -6.01
C GLN A 289 -0.45 11.11 -4.77
N ASN A 290 -1.07 10.22 -4.00
CA ASN A 290 -1.80 10.58 -2.79
C ASN A 290 -0.87 10.73 -1.58
N TRP A 291 -1.25 11.63 -0.67
CA TRP A 291 -0.67 11.70 0.65
C TRP A 291 -1.28 10.66 1.57
N HIS A 292 -0.45 9.95 2.30
CA HIS A 292 -0.83 9.06 3.39
C HIS A 292 -0.47 9.69 4.73
N VAL A 293 -1.46 9.78 5.62
CA VAL A 293 -1.32 10.29 6.99
C VAL A 293 -1.83 9.22 7.94
N ALA A 294 -0.92 8.46 8.54
CA ALA A 294 -1.25 7.29 9.35
C ALA A 294 -0.90 7.47 10.82
N PHE A 295 -1.82 7.08 11.71
CA PHE A 295 -1.68 7.17 13.16
C PHE A 295 -2.62 6.20 13.88
N ASN A 296 -2.42 6.00 15.18
CA ASN A 296 -3.29 5.15 16.00
C ASN A 296 -4.41 5.96 16.67
N ILE A 297 -5.58 5.32 16.78
CA ILE A 297 -6.73 5.78 17.56
C ILE A 297 -6.93 4.81 18.73
N GLY A 298 -6.91 5.30 19.97
CA GLY A 298 -7.17 4.53 21.17
C GLY A 298 -8.61 4.02 21.26
N TYR A 299 -8.90 3.19 22.25
CA TYR A 299 -10.26 2.74 22.55
C TYR A 299 -11.16 3.91 22.97
N GLY A 300 -12.38 3.97 22.46
CA GLY A 300 -13.41 4.93 22.85
C GLY A 300 -13.77 5.94 21.75
N GLN A 301 -14.29 7.09 22.22
CA GLN A 301 -14.69 8.21 21.37
C GLN A 301 -13.61 9.28 21.40
N HIS A 302 -13.25 9.80 20.24
CA HIS A 302 -12.18 10.79 20.09
C HIS A 302 -12.57 11.88 19.11
N LYS A 303 -12.02 13.08 19.32
CA LYS A 303 -12.01 14.16 18.33
C LYS A 303 -10.68 14.13 17.61
N VAL A 304 -10.70 13.96 16.29
CA VAL A 304 -9.51 13.96 15.45
C VAL A 304 -9.50 15.22 14.60
N MET A 305 -8.36 15.89 14.51
CA MET A 305 -8.13 16.99 13.59
C MET A 305 -6.84 16.74 12.81
N ILE A 306 -6.91 16.90 11.49
CA ILE A 306 -5.76 16.84 10.59
C ILE A 306 -5.64 18.22 9.94
N ALA A 307 -4.53 18.90 10.18
CA ALA A 307 -4.20 20.22 9.62
C ALA A 307 -3.02 20.12 8.65
N GLY A 308 -2.75 21.19 7.90
CA GLY A 308 -1.63 21.25 6.94
C GLY A 308 -2.07 21.16 5.49
N PHE A 309 -3.33 21.40 5.21
CA PHE A 309 -3.84 21.53 3.85
C PHE A 309 -3.42 22.87 3.22
N ASP A 310 -3.19 22.86 1.91
CA ASP A 310 -2.80 24.06 1.17
C ASP A 310 -4.04 24.96 0.94
N PRO A 311 -4.05 26.20 1.49
CA PRO A 311 -5.17 27.11 1.31
C PRO A 311 -5.40 27.53 -0.15
N SER A 312 -4.43 27.36 -1.02
CA SER A 312 -4.57 27.64 -2.46
C SER A 312 -5.24 26.51 -3.24
N TYR A 313 -5.24 25.30 -2.69
CA TYR A 313 -5.87 24.14 -3.32
C TYR A 313 -7.39 24.36 -3.50
N VAL A 314 -7.89 23.97 -4.64
CA VAL A 314 -9.32 24.00 -4.93
C VAL A 314 -9.72 22.57 -5.27
N PRO A 315 -10.60 21.92 -4.46
CA PRO A 315 -11.06 20.57 -4.76
C PRO A 315 -11.64 20.50 -6.16
N ASN A 316 -11.19 19.53 -6.93
CA ASN A 316 -11.79 19.24 -8.22
C ASN A 316 -12.93 18.26 -8.00
N THR A 317 -14.16 18.71 -8.14
CA THR A 317 -15.35 17.85 -7.97
C THR A 317 -15.47 16.77 -9.03
N ASP A 318 -14.71 16.89 -10.13
CA ASP A 318 -14.70 15.95 -11.24
C ASP A 318 -13.55 14.92 -11.12
N GLU A 319 -12.59 15.16 -10.24
CA GLU A 319 -11.48 14.25 -9.94
C GLU A 319 -11.76 13.45 -8.66
N TYR A 320 -12.43 12.33 -8.81
CA TYR A 320 -12.21 11.22 -7.90
C TYR A 320 -10.76 10.79 -8.05
N PHE A 321 -9.93 10.85 -7.01
CA PHE A 321 -8.56 10.37 -6.90
C PHE A 321 -7.81 10.19 -8.23
N TYR A 322 -6.51 10.41 -8.24
CA TYR A 322 -5.69 9.94 -9.36
C TYR A 322 -5.92 8.43 -9.50
N LEU A 323 -6.72 8.05 -10.48
CA LEU A 323 -6.93 6.68 -10.85
C LEU A 323 -5.87 6.35 -11.89
N ASP A 324 -5.00 5.41 -11.58
CA ASP A 324 -4.25 4.74 -12.64
C ASP A 324 -5.19 3.92 -13.53
N GLU A 325 -4.71 3.46 -14.66
CA GLU A 325 -5.50 2.71 -15.63
C GLU A 325 -6.17 1.49 -14.99
N LYS A 326 -5.47 0.79 -14.10
CA LYS A 326 -5.94 -0.41 -13.40
C LYS A 326 -7.09 -0.09 -12.44
N SER A 327 -6.89 0.90 -11.57
CA SER A 327 -7.91 1.35 -10.60
C SER A 327 -9.14 1.92 -11.30
N ALA A 328 -8.95 2.64 -12.42
CA ALA A 328 -10.04 3.15 -13.23
C ALA A 328 -10.88 2.02 -13.84
N LEU A 329 -10.24 0.99 -14.40
CA LEU A 329 -10.93 -0.17 -14.95
C LEU A 329 -11.74 -0.91 -13.88
N VAL A 330 -11.14 -1.14 -12.69
CA VAL A 330 -11.79 -1.80 -11.54
C VAL A 330 -13.01 -1.00 -11.07
N SER A 331 -12.85 0.32 -10.90
CA SER A 331 -13.92 1.23 -10.47
C SER A 331 -15.04 1.34 -11.52
N TRP A 332 -14.67 1.45 -12.79
CA TRP A 332 -15.63 1.50 -13.87
C TRP A 332 -16.41 0.18 -14.04
N ALA A 333 -15.74 -0.95 -13.90
CA ALA A 333 -16.36 -2.28 -13.97
C ALA A 333 -17.29 -2.60 -12.79
N GLY A 334 -17.25 -1.79 -11.71
CA GLY A 334 -18.11 -1.97 -10.54
C GLY A 334 -17.54 -2.92 -9.48
N PHE A 335 -16.23 -3.11 -9.45
CA PHE A 335 -15.52 -3.91 -8.44
C PHE A 335 -14.92 -3.06 -7.30
N SER A 336 -15.11 -1.75 -7.34
CA SER A 336 -14.71 -0.81 -6.29
C SER A 336 -15.92 -0.32 -5.50
N THR A 337 -15.70 0.27 -4.35
CA THR A 337 -16.71 0.94 -3.52
C THR A 337 -17.33 2.14 -4.22
N PHE A 338 -16.65 2.72 -5.20
CA PHE A 338 -17.18 3.79 -6.06
C PHE A 338 -17.15 3.37 -7.53
N THR A 339 -18.01 3.99 -8.32
CA THR A 339 -18.12 3.74 -9.77
C THR A 339 -17.84 5.03 -10.53
N ILE A 340 -16.95 4.96 -11.52
CA ILE A 340 -16.69 6.08 -12.42
C ILE A 340 -17.52 5.98 -13.70
N SER A 341 -17.69 7.12 -14.38
CA SER A 341 -18.39 7.19 -15.66
C SER A 341 -17.55 6.66 -16.82
N ASP A 342 -18.19 6.35 -17.94
CA ASP A 342 -17.50 5.98 -19.18
C ASP A 342 -16.51 7.07 -19.63
N SER A 343 -16.92 8.34 -19.54
CA SER A 343 -16.07 9.47 -19.92
C SER A 343 -14.84 9.58 -19.02
N LYS A 344 -14.98 9.34 -17.71
CA LYS A 344 -13.85 9.38 -16.76
C LYS A 344 -12.89 8.22 -17.01
N LEU A 345 -13.40 7.01 -17.26
CA LEU A 345 -12.55 5.88 -17.66
C LEU A 345 -11.73 6.24 -18.91
N LEU A 346 -12.41 6.68 -19.97
CA LEU A 346 -11.75 6.97 -21.23
C LEU A 346 -10.71 8.09 -21.10
N ASP A 347 -10.97 9.08 -20.25
CA ASP A 347 -10.02 10.15 -19.93
C ASP A 347 -8.75 9.60 -19.25
N VAL A 348 -8.90 8.75 -18.23
CA VAL A 348 -7.77 8.11 -17.54
C VAL A 348 -6.95 7.25 -18.51
N LEU A 349 -7.60 6.53 -19.43
CA LEU A 349 -6.93 5.70 -20.45
C LEU A 349 -6.32 6.53 -21.61
N GLY A 350 -6.39 7.86 -21.57
CA GLY A 350 -5.95 8.74 -22.66
C GLY A 350 -6.75 8.56 -23.96
N ILE A 351 -8.00 8.13 -23.87
CA ILE A 351 -8.90 7.85 -25.00
C ILE A 351 -9.95 8.95 -25.09
N HIS A 352 -9.93 9.76 -26.14
CA HIS A 352 -11.00 10.75 -26.36
C HIS A 352 -12.34 10.07 -26.65
N GLY A 353 -13.32 10.24 -25.76
CA GLY A 353 -14.63 9.65 -25.89
C GLY A 353 -15.54 9.93 -24.70
N SER A 354 -16.80 9.51 -24.79
CA SER A 354 -17.79 9.75 -23.72
C SER A 354 -18.72 8.57 -23.46
N TYR A 355 -18.64 7.53 -24.28
CA TYR A 355 -19.55 6.40 -24.17
C TYR A 355 -18.87 5.08 -24.51
N VAL A 356 -19.06 4.09 -23.64
CA VAL A 356 -18.65 2.69 -23.82
C VAL A 356 -19.90 1.81 -23.81
N PRO A 357 -20.14 0.98 -24.84
CA PRO A 357 -21.33 0.11 -24.87
C PRO A 357 -21.37 -0.84 -23.66
N PRO A 358 -22.56 -1.12 -23.07
CA PRO A 358 -22.71 -1.95 -21.88
C PRO A 358 -22.10 -3.35 -22.02
N TRP A 359 -22.12 -3.93 -23.21
CA TRP A 359 -21.53 -5.24 -23.45
C TRP A 359 -20.00 -5.22 -23.31
N VAL A 360 -19.33 -4.10 -23.66
CA VAL A 360 -17.88 -3.93 -23.44
C VAL A 360 -17.59 -3.92 -21.95
N LYS A 361 -18.39 -3.19 -21.17
CA LYS A 361 -18.27 -3.18 -19.70
C LYS A 361 -18.38 -4.58 -19.11
N ASN A 362 -19.35 -5.36 -19.56
CA ASN A 362 -19.52 -6.75 -19.12
C ASN A 362 -18.33 -7.63 -19.49
N THR A 363 -17.77 -7.43 -20.70
CA THR A 363 -16.56 -8.15 -21.14
C THR A 363 -15.36 -7.78 -20.30
N VAL A 364 -15.14 -6.49 -20.07
CA VAL A 364 -14.04 -6.00 -19.21
C VAL A 364 -14.21 -6.53 -17.79
N SER A 365 -15.42 -6.50 -17.22
CA SER A 365 -15.68 -7.08 -15.90
C SER A 365 -15.29 -8.58 -15.84
N TYR A 366 -15.62 -9.33 -16.91
CA TYR A 366 -15.22 -10.72 -17.02
C TYR A 366 -13.70 -10.89 -17.14
N MET A 367 -13.02 -10.03 -17.91
CA MET A 367 -11.57 -10.06 -18.06
C MET A 367 -10.86 -9.74 -16.74
N ILE A 368 -11.32 -8.73 -16.00
CA ILE A 368 -10.81 -8.39 -14.66
C ILE A 368 -10.99 -9.56 -13.69
N TYR A 369 -12.19 -10.14 -13.67
CA TYR A 369 -12.49 -11.31 -12.82
C TYR A 369 -11.56 -12.50 -13.10
N ASN A 370 -11.13 -12.67 -14.36
CA ASN A 370 -10.22 -13.73 -14.79
C ASN A 370 -8.73 -13.27 -14.81
N ASN A 371 -8.40 -12.17 -14.16
CA ASN A 371 -7.04 -11.65 -14.02
C ASN A 371 -6.31 -11.41 -15.37
N VAL A 372 -7.03 -10.96 -16.40
CA VAL A 372 -6.39 -10.54 -17.64
C VAL A 372 -5.57 -9.26 -17.37
N PRO A 373 -4.32 -9.16 -17.86
CA PRO A 373 -3.49 -7.96 -17.66
C PRO A 373 -4.21 -6.67 -18.07
N ALA A 374 -4.01 -5.60 -17.28
CA ALA A 374 -4.64 -4.31 -17.51
C ALA A 374 -4.34 -3.76 -18.90
N ASP A 375 -3.07 -3.86 -19.32
CA ASP A 375 -2.60 -3.40 -20.63
C ASP A 375 -3.35 -4.07 -21.78
N ASP A 376 -3.67 -5.35 -21.66
CA ASP A 376 -4.44 -6.08 -22.68
C ASP A 376 -5.87 -5.54 -22.77
N ILE A 377 -6.48 -5.24 -21.62
CA ILE A 377 -7.82 -4.64 -21.56
C ILE A 377 -7.82 -3.23 -22.13
N VAL A 378 -6.83 -2.42 -21.76
CA VAL A 378 -6.66 -1.05 -22.29
C VAL A 378 -6.46 -1.08 -23.81
N ASN A 379 -5.62 -1.99 -24.30
CA ASN A 379 -5.38 -2.15 -25.74
C ASN A 379 -6.66 -2.57 -26.47
N GLU A 380 -7.47 -3.46 -25.89
CA GLU A 380 -8.76 -3.85 -26.47
C GLU A 380 -9.74 -2.65 -26.52
N ILE A 381 -9.84 -1.86 -25.45
CA ILE A 381 -10.67 -0.65 -25.46
C ILE A 381 -10.17 0.36 -26.52
N LYS A 382 -8.85 0.55 -26.66
CA LYS A 382 -8.24 1.39 -27.71
C LYS A 382 -8.59 0.88 -29.12
N TYR A 383 -8.54 -0.43 -29.33
CA TYR A 383 -8.95 -1.05 -30.59
C TYR A 383 -10.44 -0.84 -30.89
N LEU A 384 -11.31 -1.03 -29.88
CA LEU A 384 -12.76 -0.78 -30.03
C LEU A 384 -13.07 0.69 -30.32
N LYS A 385 -12.27 1.61 -29.79
CA LYS A 385 -12.35 3.04 -30.15
C LYS A 385 -11.98 3.29 -31.61
N GLN A 386 -10.87 2.72 -32.07
CA GLN A 386 -10.45 2.83 -33.49
C GLN A 386 -11.48 2.23 -34.44
N SER A 387 -12.18 1.20 -34.01
CA SER A 387 -13.29 0.55 -34.76
C SER A 387 -14.60 1.31 -34.68
N GLY A 388 -14.70 2.45 -33.99
CA GLY A 388 -15.89 3.28 -33.83
C GLY A 388 -16.97 2.69 -32.91
N ILE A 389 -16.65 1.65 -32.14
CA ILE A 389 -17.58 1.00 -31.21
C ILE A 389 -17.66 1.82 -29.91
N VAL A 390 -16.52 2.21 -29.36
CA VAL A 390 -16.40 3.18 -28.25
C VAL A 390 -16.47 4.58 -28.85
N LYS A 391 -17.31 5.46 -28.30
CA LYS A 391 -17.58 6.79 -28.87
C LYS A 391 -17.12 7.92 -27.97
#